data_20b947c7a4c768dacaf1354ee29b238d
#
_entry.id   20b947c7a4c768dacaf1354ee29b238d
#
_cell.length_a   1.000
_cell.length_b   1.000
_cell.length_c   1.000
_cell.angle_alpha   90.00
_cell.angle_beta   90.00
_cell.angle_gamma   90.00
#
_symmetry.space_group_name_H-M   'P 1'
#
loop_
_entity.id
_entity.type
_entity.pdbx_description
1 polymer ?
#
loop_
_entity_poly.entity_id
_entity_poly.type
_entity_poly.pdbx_seq_one_letter_code
_entity_poly.pdbx_strand_id
1 'polypeptide(L)'
;VLEDLEKNKDENYVAWIGHATFLIKLGGTTIITDPVFSKNTGPLIFGPKRYVEPAIKLNEIPPVDLFLLTHNHYDHQDMSTIRNFPYKEAKVLVPLKLSKYFRRFSDVSELDWYQEIQVNKDIKVTLLPAVHWSKRSLTDTNKTLWGNFLIEYKDKKILFACDTGVGDIYKELGKKYGPIDLTFINIGAYNFYPMMPVKDKSVFHTNPEEAL
;
A
#
# COMPACT_ATOMS: atom_id res chain seq x y z
N VAL A 1 14.65 -13.10 -7.99
CA VAL A 1 13.26 -12.57 -8.00
C VAL A 1 12.68 -12.57 -9.41
N LEU A 2 13.36 -11.97 -10.44
CA LEU A 2 12.81 -11.96 -11.81
C LEU A 2 12.60 -13.37 -12.38
N GLU A 3 13.56 -14.28 -12.20
CA GLU A 3 13.42 -15.69 -12.58
C GLU A 3 12.26 -16.37 -11.87
N ASP A 4 12.07 -16.08 -10.58
CA ASP A 4 10.96 -16.65 -9.79
C ASP A 4 9.61 -16.11 -10.25
N LEU A 5 9.53 -14.80 -10.58
CA LEU A 5 8.31 -14.19 -11.14
C LEU A 5 7.96 -14.82 -12.50
N GLU A 6 8.95 -15.01 -13.38
CA GLU A 6 8.73 -15.64 -14.67
C GLU A 6 8.33 -17.12 -14.54
N LYS A 7 9.00 -17.86 -13.65
CA LYS A 7 8.69 -19.28 -13.40
C LYS A 7 7.27 -19.49 -12.88
N ASN A 8 6.77 -18.54 -12.05
CA ASN A 8 5.45 -18.63 -11.42
C ASN A 8 4.41 -17.71 -12.07
N LYS A 9 4.66 -17.25 -13.29
CA LYS A 9 3.79 -16.23 -13.95
C LYS A 9 2.33 -16.65 -14.11
N ASP A 10 2.05 -17.95 -14.14
CA ASP A 10 0.69 -18.49 -14.28
C ASP A 10 0.07 -18.90 -12.93
N GLU A 11 0.83 -18.76 -11.84
CA GLU A 11 0.41 -19.11 -10.48
C GLU A 11 -0.03 -17.86 -9.69
N ASN A 12 -0.77 -18.08 -8.60
CA ASN A 12 -0.99 -17.03 -7.60
C ASN A 12 0.26 -16.89 -6.75
N TYR A 13 0.74 -15.66 -6.59
CA TYR A 13 1.93 -15.39 -5.78
C TYR A 13 1.86 -14.04 -5.08
N VAL A 14 2.70 -13.91 -4.07
CA VAL A 14 3.08 -12.63 -3.47
C VAL A 14 4.59 -12.49 -3.52
N ALA A 15 5.07 -11.37 -4.03
CA ALA A 15 6.48 -11.02 -4.04
C ALA A 15 6.70 -9.68 -3.34
N TRP A 16 7.50 -9.67 -2.28
CA TRP A 16 7.92 -8.44 -1.62
C TRP A 16 9.05 -7.78 -2.41
N ILE A 17 8.80 -6.59 -2.90
CA ILE A 17 9.75 -5.83 -3.72
C ILE A 17 10.62 -4.92 -2.86
N GLY A 18 10.09 -4.50 -1.71
CA GLY A 18 10.80 -3.68 -0.74
C GLY A 18 9.90 -2.62 -0.11
N HIS A 19 10.16 -2.29 1.16
CA HIS A 19 9.31 -1.41 1.97
C HIS A 19 7.84 -1.88 1.92
N ALA A 20 6.89 -1.03 1.56
CA ALA A 20 5.48 -1.37 1.41
C ALA A 20 5.08 -1.83 -0.02
N THR A 21 6.07 -2.02 -0.89
CA THR A 21 5.84 -2.44 -2.28
C THR A 21 5.76 -3.96 -2.38
N PHE A 22 4.59 -4.46 -2.77
CA PHE A 22 4.36 -5.87 -3.08
C PHE A 22 3.80 -6.01 -4.50
N LEU A 23 4.19 -7.08 -5.18
CA LEU A 23 3.49 -7.61 -6.34
C LEU A 23 2.66 -8.81 -5.88
N ILE A 24 1.36 -8.74 -6.12
CA ILE A 24 0.40 -9.78 -5.75
C ILE A 24 -0.28 -10.23 -7.04
N LYS A 25 -0.21 -11.51 -7.35
CA LYS A 25 -0.92 -12.08 -8.51
C LYS A 25 -2.02 -13.00 -8.03
N LEU A 26 -3.23 -12.75 -8.48
CA LEU A 26 -4.43 -13.51 -8.13
C LEU A 26 -5.28 -13.72 -9.39
N GLY A 27 -5.44 -14.98 -9.78
CA GLY A 27 -6.31 -15.33 -10.90
C GLY A 27 -6.00 -14.63 -12.22
N GLY A 28 -4.72 -14.39 -12.51
CA GLY A 28 -4.28 -13.68 -13.70
C GLY A 28 -4.19 -12.15 -13.54
N THR A 29 -4.74 -11.57 -12.47
CA THR A 29 -4.64 -10.13 -12.18
C THR A 29 -3.40 -9.83 -11.36
N THR A 30 -2.56 -8.93 -11.83
CA THR A 30 -1.36 -8.46 -11.12
C THR A 30 -1.64 -7.13 -10.43
N ILE A 31 -1.45 -7.11 -9.12
CA ILE A 31 -1.67 -5.97 -8.24
C ILE A 31 -0.34 -5.47 -7.73
N ILE A 32 -0.12 -4.15 -7.73
CA ILE A 32 1.02 -3.53 -7.05
C ILE A 32 0.52 -2.63 -5.93
N THR A 33 1.18 -2.70 -4.77
CA THR A 33 0.86 -1.88 -3.60
C THR A 33 1.96 -0.87 -3.35
N ASP A 34 1.59 0.38 -3.01
CA ASP A 34 2.47 1.48 -2.59
C ASP A 34 3.85 1.46 -3.26
N PRO A 35 3.95 1.52 -4.61
CA PRO A 35 5.21 1.30 -5.29
C PRO A 35 6.18 2.46 -5.09
N VAL A 36 7.30 2.17 -4.44
CA VAL A 36 8.41 3.09 -4.18
C VAL A 36 9.69 2.51 -4.77
N PHE A 37 10.15 3.10 -5.86
CA PHE A 37 11.39 2.72 -6.54
C PHE A 37 12.48 3.79 -6.45
N SER A 38 12.14 4.97 -5.91
CA SER A 38 13.11 6.04 -5.67
C SER A 38 14.12 5.67 -4.58
N LYS A 39 15.32 6.19 -4.74
CA LYS A 39 16.42 6.03 -3.77
C LYS A 39 16.15 6.78 -2.46
N ASN A 40 15.43 7.90 -2.54
CA ASN A 40 15.09 8.76 -1.41
C ASN A 40 13.58 8.95 -1.32
N THR A 41 13.04 9.01 -0.11
CA THR A 41 11.63 9.29 0.18
C THR A 41 11.50 10.65 0.84
N GLY A 42 11.25 11.69 0.04
CA GLY A 42 11.11 13.05 0.53
C GLY A 42 10.90 14.05 -0.60
N PRO A 43 10.78 15.35 -0.28
CA PRO A 43 10.65 16.37 -1.30
C PRO A 43 11.96 16.51 -2.10
N LEU A 44 11.85 16.40 -3.43
CA LEU A 44 12.98 16.47 -4.37
C LEU A 44 14.03 15.37 -4.09
N ILE A 45 15.24 15.78 -3.70
CA ILE A 45 16.36 14.89 -3.37
C ILE A 45 16.58 14.72 -1.86
N PHE A 46 15.73 15.37 -1.06
CA PHE A 46 15.80 15.31 0.40
C PHE A 46 14.96 14.16 0.95
N GLY A 47 15.22 13.82 2.21
CA GLY A 47 14.53 12.78 2.93
C GLY A 47 15.37 11.51 3.15
N PRO A 48 14.84 10.55 3.89
CA PRO A 48 15.52 9.30 4.15
C PRO A 48 15.91 8.57 2.87
N LYS A 49 17.12 8.02 2.86
CA LYS A 49 17.57 7.11 1.80
C LYS A 49 17.12 5.70 2.16
N ARG A 50 16.76 4.91 1.15
CA ARG A 50 16.57 3.48 1.38
C ARG A 50 17.93 2.81 1.64
N TYR A 51 17.90 1.82 2.52
CA TYR A 51 19.09 1.05 2.86
C TYR A 51 19.31 -0.14 1.91
N VAL A 52 18.20 -0.70 1.40
CA VAL A 52 18.21 -1.85 0.51
C VAL A 52 17.51 -1.46 -0.79
N GLU A 53 18.13 -1.74 -1.92
CA GLU A 53 17.52 -1.49 -3.24
C GLU A 53 16.27 -2.36 -3.43
N PRO A 54 15.30 -1.92 -4.25
CA PRO A 54 14.16 -2.76 -4.60
C PRO A 54 14.64 -4.07 -5.23
N ALA A 55 13.93 -5.15 -4.96
CA ALA A 55 14.26 -6.49 -5.46
C ALA A 55 14.27 -6.61 -7.00
N ILE A 56 13.58 -5.69 -7.68
CA ILE A 56 13.60 -5.50 -9.15
C ILE A 56 13.50 -4.00 -9.44
N LYS A 57 13.87 -3.58 -10.64
CA LYS A 57 13.74 -2.18 -11.07
C LYS A 57 12.33 -1.88 -11.60
N LEU A 58 11.96 -0.59 -11.62
CA LEU A 58 10.66 -0.16 -12.11
C LEU A 58 10.36 -0.59 -13.55
N ASN A 59 11.38 -0.63 -14.41
CA ASN A 59 11.23 -1.06 -15.81
C ASN A 59 11.30 -2.58 -16.01
N GLU A 60 11.46 -3.34 -14.92
CA GLU A 60 11.51 -4.81 -14.91
C GLU A 60 10.25 -5.44 -14.32
N ILE A 61 9.32 -4.60 -13.77
CA ILE A 61 8.07 -5.13 -13.23
C ILE A 61 7.22 -5.76 -14.35
N PRO A 62 6.52 -6.87 -14.06
CA PRO A 62 5.59 -7.45 -15.03
C PRO A 62 4.40 -6.50 -15.30
N PRO A 63 3.59 -6.76 -16.32
CA PRO A 63 2.34 -6.04 -16.55
C PRO A 63 1.49 -6.00 -15.28
N VAL A 64 1.02 -4.79 -14.92
CA VAL A 64 0.21 -4.53 -13.73
C VAL A 64 -1.18 -4.10 -14.15
N ASP A 65 -2.19 -4.77 -13.60
CA ASP A 65 -3.61 -4.49 -13.85
C ASP A 65 -4.21 -3.53 -12.82
N LEU A 66 -3.71 -3.61 -11.58
CA LEU A 66 -4.25 -2.84 -10.45
C LEU A 66 -3.13 -2.20 -9.62
N PHE A 67 -3.23 -0.90 -9.43
CA PHE A 67 -2.35 -0.09 -8.60
C PHE A 67 -3.11 0.36 -7.35
N LEU A 68 -2.63 0.00 -6.16
CA LEU A 68 -3.19 0.41 -4.87
C LEU A 68 -2.23 1.38 -4.18
N LEU A 69 -2.75 2.53 -3.71
CA LEU A 69 -2.00 3.48 -2.89
C LEU A 69 -2.76 3.71 -1.58
N THR A 70 -2.12 3.46 -0.44
CA THR A 70 -2.76 3.53 0.89
C THR A 70 -2.87 4.94 1.44
N HIS A 71 -1.87 5.79 1.24
CA HIS A 71 -1.84 7.16 1.73
C HIS A 71 -0.73 7.99 1.06
N ASN A 72 -0.59 9.27 1.45
CA ASN A 72 0.27 10.22 0.76
C ASN A 72 1.64 10.48 1.39
N HIS A 73 2.09 9.72 2.37
CA HIS A 73 3.46 9.86 2.87
C HIS A 73 4.48 9.61 1.76
N TYR A 74 5.67 10.17 1.88
CA TYR A 74 6.67 10.15 0.82
C TYR A 74 7.20 8.76 0.50
N ASP A 75 7.23 7.89 1.50
CA ASP A 75 7.68 6.50 1.42
C ASP A 75 6.59 5.52 0.96
N HIS A 76 5.39 6.02 0.61
CA HIS A 76 4.30 5.26 -0.02
C HIS A 76 3.90 5.88 -1.35
N GLN A 77 3.69 7.19 -1.39
CA GLN A 77 3.39 7.92 -2.61
C GLN A 77 4.67 8.46 -3.26
N ASP A 78 5.39 7.63 -3.96
CA ASP A 78 6.58 8.03 -4.73
C ASP A 78 6.18 8.67 -6.06
N MET A 79 6.28 10.00 -6.14
CA MET A 79 5.90 10.75 -7.34
C MET A 79 6.78 10.44 -8.55
N SER A 80 8.04 10.04 -8.35
CA SER A 80 8.92 9.61 -9.43
C SER A 80 8.42 8.30 -10.03
N THR A 81 8.10 7.33 -9.18
CA THR A 81 7.52 6.05 -9.59
C THR A 81 6.18 6.26 -10.28
N ILE A 82 5.25 7.04 -9.70
CA ILE A 82 3.94 7.32 -10.31
C ILE A 82 4.08 7.93 -11.70
N ARG A 83 4.99 8.90 -11.89
CA ARG A 83 5.21 9.57 -13.19
C ARG A 83 5.80 8.63 -14.24
N ASN A 84 6.71 7.75 -13.84
CA ASN A 84 7.45 6.84 -14.73
C ASN A 84 6.88 5.42 -14.75
N PHE A 85 5.75 5.18 -14.07
CA PHE A 85 5.10 3.86 -14.05
C PHE A 85 4.79 3.42 -15.49
N PRO A 86 5.21 2.20 -15.90
CA PRO A 86 5.10 1.81 -17.31
C PRO A 86 3.66 1.50 -17.77
N TYR A 87 2.79 1.07 -16.87
CA TYR A 87 1.41 0.62 -17.17
C TYR A 87 0.39 1.69 -16.77
N LYS A 88 0.15 2.68 -17.64
CA LYS A 88 -0.77 3.80 -17.36
C LYS A 88 -2.25 3.42 -17.55
N GLU A 89 -2.52 2.30 -18.17
CA GLU A 89 -3.82 1.66 -18.33
C GLU A 89 -4.26 0.87 -17.10
N ALA A 90 -3.34 0.59 -16.17
CA ALA A 90 -3.68 -0.04 -14.91
C ALA A 90 -4.77 0.74 -14.17
N LYS A 91 -5.76 0.04 -13.62
CA LYS A 91 -6.74 0.63 -12.72
C LYS A 91 -6.05 1.09 -11.45
N VAL A 92 -6.30 2.32 -11.04
CA VAL A 92 -5.73 2.91 -9.80
C VAL A 92 -6.84 3.07 -8.77
N LEU A 93 -6.66 2.50 -7.60
CA LEU A 93 -7.52 2.73 -6.44
C LEU A 93 -6.74 3.48 -5.37
N VAL A 94 -7.28 4.60 -4.94
CA VAL A 94 -6.66 5.49 -3.96
C VAL A 94 -7.70 6.00 -2.96
N PRO A 95 -7.31 6.35 -1.73
CA PRO A 95 -8.17 7.09 -0.82
C PRO A 95 -8.58 8.46 -1.37
N LEU A 96 -9.66 9.02 -0.84
CA LEU A 96 -10.20 10.32 -1.23
C LEU A 96 -9.14 11.43 -1.32
N LYS A 97 -9.24 12.25 -2.36
CA LYS A 97 -8.39 13.41 -2.69
C LYS A 97 -6.96 13.07 -3.14
N LEU A 98 -6.69 11.81 -3.53
CA LEU A 98 -5.39 11.39 -4.06
C LEU A 98 -5.36 11.23 -5.58
N SER A 99 -6.50 11.16 -6.28
CA SER A 99 -6.58 10.99 -7.75
C SER A 99 -5.81 12.06 -8.53
N LYS A 100 -5.73 13.27 -8.01
CA LYS A 100 -4.99 14.40 -8.61
C LYS A 100 -3.52 14.12 -8.93
N TYR A 101 -2.92 13.13 -8.26
CA TYR A 101 -1.52 12.72 -8.49
C TYR A 101 -1.37 11.71 -9.62
N PHE A 102 -2.49 11.12 -10.10
CA PHE A 102 -2.53 10.06 -11.10
C PHE A 102 -3.04 10.51 -12.47
N ARG A 103 -2.89 11.79 -12.83
CA ARG A 103 -3.44 12.41 -14.06
C ARG A 103 -2.99 11.74 -15.37
N ARG A 104 -1.97 10.89 -15.35
CA ARG A 104 -1.45 10.16 -16.51
C ARG A 104 -2.03 8.74 -16.64
N PHE A 105 -2.82 8.30 -15.68
CA PHE A 105 -3.51 7.02 -15.71
C PHE A 105 -4.90 7.21 -16.30
N SER A 106 -5.35 6.20 -17.04
CA SER A 106 -6.65 6.24 -17.74
C SER A 106 -7.84 5.89 -16.84
N ASP A 107 -7.64 5.09 -15.79
CA ASP A 107 -8.69 4.63 -14.87
C ASP A 107 -8.25 4.85 -13.42
N VAL A 108 -8.80 5.89 -12.78
CA VAL A 108 -8.49 6.24 -11.38
C VAL A 108 -9.78 6.41 -10.60
N SER A 109 -9.92 5.65 -9.53
CA SER A 109 -11.06 5.72 -8.61
C SER A 109 -10.61 6.09 -7.20
N GLU A 110 -11.31 7.05 -6.59
CA GLU A 110 -11.16 7.39 -5.18
C GLU A 110 -12.16 6.59 -4.34
N LEU A 111 -11.72 6.14 -3.19
CA LEU A 111 -12.53 5.40 -2.22
C LEU A 111 -12.58 6.13 -0.88
N ASP A 112 -13.75 6.15 -0.27
CA ASP A 112 -13.92 6.42 1.15
C ASP A 112 -13.81 5.11 1.95
N TRP A 113 -13.64 5.20 3.27
CA TRP A 113 -13.67 4.02 4.14
C TRP A 113 -14.95 3.22 3.95
N TYR A 114 -14.79 1.91 3.92
CA TYR A 114 -15.84 0.90 3.69
C TYR A 114 -16.44 0.89 2.27
N GLN A 115 -15.97 1.76 1.38
CA GLN A 115 -16.35 1.65 -0.02
C GLN A 115 -15.59 0.52 -0.71
N GLU A 116 -16.30 -0.18 -1.57
CA GLU A 116 -15.77 -1.31 -2.33
C GLU A 116 -15.91 -1.10 -3.84
N ILE A 117 -14.98 -1.66 -4.57
CA ILE A 117 -15.01 -1.70 -6.04
C ILE A 117 -14.80 -3.14 -6.50
N GLN A 118 -15.68 -3.61 -7.38
CA GLN A 118 -15.45 -4.80 -8.17
C GLN A 118 -14.47 -4.45 -9.28
N VAL A 119 -13.22 -4.96 -9.17
CA VAL A 119 -12.14 -4.70 -10.13
C VAL A 119 -12.39 -5.50 -11.40
N ASN A 120 -12.72 -6.76 -11.25
CA ASN A 120 -13.15 -7.67 -12.31
C ASN A 120 -14.07 -8.75 -11.72
N LYS A 121 -14.43 -9.76 -12.50
CA LYS A 121 -15.37 -10.82 -12.05
C LYS A 121 -14.93 -11.59 -10.79
N ASP A 122 -13.63 -11.64 -10.53
CA ASP A 122 -13.03 -12.48 -9.49
C ASP A 122 -12.44 -11.66 -8.32
N ILE A 123 -12.15 -10.36 -8.53
CA ILE A 123 -11.46 -9.52 -7.54
C ILE A 123 -12.33 -8.33 -7.13
N LYS A 124 -12.53 -8.23 -5.84
CA LYS A 124 -13.14 -7.07 -5.17
C LYS A 124 -12.14 -6.45 -4.22
N VAL A 125 -12.12 -5.13 -4.14
CA VAL A 125 -11.24 -4.36 -3.25
C VAL A 125 -12.07 -3.40 -2.42
N THR A 126 -11.86 -3.42 -1.10
CA THR A 126 -12.51 -2.51 -0.14
C THR A 126 -11.44 -1.65 0.53
N LEU A 127 -11.64 -0.33 0.62
CA LEU A 127 -10.81 0.53 1.46
C LEU A 127 -11.32 0.47 2.91
N LEU A 128 -10.46 0.13 3.85
CA LEU A 128 -10.77 0.03 5.27
C LEU A 128 -10.00 1.09 6.07
N PRO A 129 -10.53 1.57 7.21
CA PRO A 129 -9.81 2.52 8.06
C PRO A 129 -8.53 1.93 8.64
N ALA A 130 -7.54 2.78 8.86
CA ALA A 130 -6.29 2.48 9.55
C ALA A 130 -6.05 3.48 10.68
N VAL A 131 -5.34 3.05 11.72
CA VAL A 131 -4.85 3.93 12.79
C VAL A 131 -3.59 4.63 12.28
N HIS A 132 -3.80 5.63 11.45
CA HIS A 132 -2.72 6.34 10.78
C HIS A 132 -3.16 7.78 10.44
N TRP A 133 -2.41 8.45 9.60
CA TRP A 133 -2.63 9.84 9.20
C TRP A 133 -2.07 10.09 7.79
N SER A 134 -2.33 11.28 7.26
CA SER A 134 -1.79 11.69 5.97
C SER A 134 -1.12 13.05 6.06
N LYS A 135 0.01 13.22 5.38
CA LYS A 135 0.72 14.50 5.25
C LYS A 135 1.78 14.44 4.17
N ARG A 136 1.90 15.52 3.41
CA ARG A 136 2.94 15.68 2.39
C ARG A 136 3.53 17.08 2.36
N SER A 137 2.90 18.05 3.01
CA SER A 137 3.35 19.44 3.12
C SER A 137 3.14 19.97 4.54
N LEU A 138 3.56 21.22 4.78
CA LEU A 138 3.40 21.84 6.09
C LEU A 138 1.93 22.11 6.44
N THR A 139 1.03 22.15 5.46
CA THR A 139 -0.36 22.62 5.64
C THR A 139 -1.42 21.59 5.25
N ASP A 140 -1.05 20.34 4.94
CA ASP A 140 -1.98 19.34 4.41
C ASP A 140 -2.23 18.12 5.31
N THR A 141 -1.85 18.21 6.59
CA THR A 141 -2.12 17.14 7.56
C THR A 141 -3.60 16.74 7.54
N ASN A 142 -3.87 15.46 7.31
CA ASN A 142 -5.19 14.84 7.22
C ASN A 142 -6.16 15.49 6.21
N LYS A 143 -5.62 16.15 5.17
CA LYS A 143 -6.44 16.70 4.08
C LYS A 143 -6.73 15.69 2.97
N THR A 144 -6.04 14.58 2.93
CA THR A 144 -6.34 13.41 2.12
C THR A 144 -6.70 12.25 3.02
N LEU A 145 -7.50 11.32 2.52
CA LEU A 145 -7.80 10.11 3.27
C LEU A 145 -6.63 9.11 3.22
N TRP A 146 -6.66 8.09 4.07
CA TRP A 146 -5.72 6.97 4.15
C TRP A 146 -6.48 5.70 4.53
N GLY A 147 -5.86 4.54 4.38
CA GLY A 147 -6.49 3.29 4.80
C GLY A 147 -5.75 2.05 4.37
N ASN A 148 -6.31 0.92 4.78
CA ASN A 148 -5.91 -0.42 4.40
C ASN A 148 -6.72 -0.90 3.20
N PHE A 149 -6.20 -1.82 2.41
CA PHE A 149 -6.97 -2.48 1.35
C PHE A 149 -7.25 -3.94 1.72
N LEU A 150 -8.53 -4.28 1.76
CA LEU A 150 -8.98 -5.67 1.76
C LEU A 150 -9.18 -6.11 0.31
N ILE A 151 -8.42 -7.11 -0.12
CA ILE A 151 -8.49 -7.71 -1.45
C ILE A 151 -9.17 -9.06 -1.30
N GLU A 152 -10.31 -9.24 -1.94
CA GLU A 152 -11.08 -10.48 -1.95
C GLU A 152 -10.95 -11.13 -3.33
N TYR A 153 -10.52 -12.39 -3.35
CA TYR A 153 -10.40 -13.23 -4.53
C TYR A 153 -11.00 -14.60 -4.25
N LYS A 154 -12.14 -14.92 -4.85
CA LYS A 154 -12.91 -16.15 -4.56
C LYS A 154 -13.20 -16.24 -3.05
N ASP A 155 -12.74 -17.32 -2.41
CA ASP A 155 -12.86 -17.57 -0.97
C ASP A 155 -11.70 -16.99 -0.14
N LYS A 156 -10.71 -16.35 -0.79
CA LYS A 156 -9.52 -15.81 -0.14
C LYS A 156 -9.62 -14.32 0.13
N LYS A 157 -9.09 -13.90 1.28
CA LYS A 157 -9.04 -12.51 1.72
C LYS A 157 -7.62 -12.12 2.12
N ILE A 158 -7.12 -11.07 1.50
CA ILE A 158 -5.81 -10.51 1.78
C ILE A 158 -6.01 -9.10 2.32
N LEU A 159 -5.49 -8.82 3.52
CA LEU A 159 -5.47 -7.49 4.09
C LEU A 159 -4.08 -6.87 3.89
N PHE A 160 -4.02 -5.85 3.06
CA PHE A 160 -2.86 -4.97 2.98
C PHE A 160 -3.04 -3.85 4.00
N ALA A 161 -2.64 -4.14 5.25
CA ALA A 161 -2.61 -3.21 6.36
C ALA A 161 -1.25 -2.51 6.39
N CYS A 162 -1.07 -1.54 5.51
CA CYS A 162 0.17 -0.81 5.35
C CYS A 162 0.61 -0.13 6.66
N ASP A 163 0.78 1.18 6.69
CA ASP A 163 1.14 1.87 7.92
C ASP A 163 -0.06 2.02 8.85
N THR A 164 0.07 1.45 10.04
CA THR A 164 -0.96 1.54 11.08
C THR A 164 -0.36 1.40 12.46
N GLY A 165 -0.94 2.11 13.42
CA GLY A 165 -0.79 1.85 14.85
C GLY A 165 -1.81 0.82 15.34
N VAL A 166 -1.76 0.52 16.64
CA VAL A 166 -2.73 -0.37 17.32
C VAL A 166 -4.05 0.36 17.53
N GLY A 167 -5.16 -0.35 17.36
CA GLY A 167 -6.48 0.20 17.67
C GLY A 167 -7.58 -0.85 17.64
N ASP A 168 -8.66 -0.60 18.38
CA ASP A 168 -9.81 -1.50 18.45
C ASP A 168 -10.51 -1.72 17.10
N ILE A 169 -10.26 -0.82 16.15
CA ILE A 169 -10.78 -0.95 14.79
C ILE A 169 -10.42 -2.31 14.16
N TYR A 170 -9.23 -2.87 14.44
CA TYR A 170 -8.83 -4.16 13.90
C TYR A 170 -9.65 -5.33 14.44
N LYS A 171 -10.11 -5.25 15.70
CA LYS A 171 -11.05 -6.23 16.25
C LYS A 171 -12.40 -6.16 15.55
N GLU A 172 -12.86 -4.95 15.22
CA GLU A 172 -14.11 -4.73 14.48
C GLU A 172 -13.99 -5.22 13.03
N LEU A 173 -12.88 -4.90 12.36
CA LEU A 173 -12.59 -5.37 11.01
C LEU A 173 -12.50 -6.91 10.96
N GLY A 174 -11.82 -7.51 11.93
CA GLY A 174 -11.75 -8.98 12.06
C GLY A 174 -13.11 -9.64 12.24
N LYS A 175 -14.02 -9.04 13.04
CA LYS A 175 -15.40 -9.53 13.20
C LYS A 175 -16.22 -9.37 11.92
N LYS A 176 -16.07 -8.26 11.20
CA LYS A 176 -16.88 -7.94 10.03
C LYS A 176 -16.40 -8.64 8.76
N TYR A 177 -15.10 -8.72 8.56
CA TYR A 177 -14.52 -9.20 7.30
C TYR A 177 -13.76 -10.52 7.42
N GLY A 178 -13.46 -10.97 8.65
CA GLY A 178 -12.77 -12.24 8.88
C GLY A 178 -13.55 -13.48 8.43
N PRO A 179 -12.87 -14.62 8.33
CA PRO A 179 -11.43 -14.77 8.52
C PRO A 179 -10.61 -14.10 7.40
N ILE A 180 -9.41 -13.63 7.72
CA ILE A 180 -8.43 -13.10 6.77
C ILE A 180 -7.37 -14.19 6.55
N ASP A 181 -7.09 -14.54 5.29
CA ASP A 181 -6.13 -15.60 4.96
C ASP A 181 -4.68 -15.11 5.03
N LEU A 182 -4.42 -13.84 4.69
CA LEU A 182 -3.09 -13.24 4.68
C LEU A 182 -3.17 -11.75 5.03
N THR A 183 -2.29 -11.31 5.93
CA THR A 183 -2.16 -9.89 6.30
C THR A 183 -0.72 -9.42 6.09
N PHE A 184 -0.57 -8.28 5.42
CA PHE A 184 0.68 -7.52 5.39
C PHE A 184 0.54 -6.36 6.36
N ILE A 185 1.35 -6.32 7.39
CA ILE A 185 1.30 -5.28 8.43
C ILE A 185 2.70 -4.76 8.72
N ASN A 186 2.82 -3.46 8.97
CA ASN A 186 4.07 -2.84 9.38
C ASN A 186 4.50 -3.33 10.76
N ILE A 187 5.80 -3.54 10.94
CA ILE A 187 6.42 -3.94 12.22
C ILE A 187 7.67 -3.09 12.52
N GLY A 188 7.83 -1.98 11.86
CA GLY A 188 8.99 -1.09 12.01
C GLY A 188 8.61 0.36 12.19
N ALA A 189 9.59 1.19 12.52
CA ALA A 189 9.44 2.64 12.74
C ALA A 189 8.39 3.00 13.83
N TYR A 190 8.23 2.14 14.83
CA TYR A 190 7.26 2.30 15.92
C TYR A 190 7.80 3.15 17.09
N ASN A 191 9.12 3.39 17.14
CA ASN A 191 9.76 4.11 18.24
C ASN A 191 10.79 5.12 17.70
N PHE A 192 10.50 6.40 17.89
CA PHE A 192 11.38 7.50 17.49
C PHE A 192 12.12 8.14 18.69
N TYR A 193 12.17 7.46 19.83
CA TYR A 193 12.92 7.94 20.99
C TYR A 193 14.45 8.00 20.67
N PRO A 194 15.19 9.06 21.05
CA PRO A 194 14.76 10.21 21.87
C PRO A 194 14.22 11.39 21.05
N MET A 195 14.15 11.31 19.73
CA MET A 195 13.79 12.46 18.87
C MET A 195 12.34 12.91 19.06
N MET A 196 11.45 11.98 19.39
CA MET A 196 10.05 12.26 19.72
C MET A 196 9.65 11.42 20.94
N PRO A 197 9.55 12.01 22.14
CA PRO A 197 9.02 11.32 23.30
C PRO A 197 7.52 11.09 23.12
N VAL A 198 7.16 9.97 22.55
CA VAL A 198 5.78 9.59 22.29
C VAL A 198 5.22 8.97 23.57
N LYS A 199 4.19 9.58 24.13
CA LYS A 199 3.47 9.04 25.27
C LYS A 199 2.64 7.81 24.89
N ASP A 200 2.24 7.74 23.64
CA ASP A 200 1.47 6.64 23.07
C ASP A 200 2.19 6.09 21.83
N LYS A 201 2.82 4.94 21.96
CA LYS A 201 3.61 4.30 20.91
C LYS A 201 2.76 3.78 19.74
N SER A 202 1.50 3.48 20.02
CA SER A 202 0.60 2.82 19.08
C SER A 202 0.02 3.72 17.98
N VAL A 203 0.21 5.03 18.09
CA VAL A 203 -0.42 6.02 17.17
C VAL A 203 0.21 6.02 15.77
N PHE A 204 1.46 5.59 15.62
CA PHE A 204 2.18 5.68 14.34
C PHE A 204 2.27 4.35 13.61
N HIS A 205 2.95 3.38 14.23
CA HIS A 205 3.21 2.08 13.65
C HIS A 205 3.22 1.01 14.73
N THR A 206 2.74 -0.17 14.41
CA THR A 206 2.81 -1.34 15.29
C THR A 206 4.25 -1.83 15.43
N ASN A 207 4.57 -2.37 16.60
CA ASN A 207 5.75 -3.20 16.78
C ASN A 207 5.42 -4.69 16.46
N PRO A 208 6.42 -5.59 16.42
CA PRO A 208 6.15 -7.00 16.10
C PRO A 208 5.16 -7.69 17.02
N GLU A 209 5.14 -7.34 18.33
CA GLU A 209 4.23 -7.94 19.32
C GLU A 209 2.80 -7.39 19.18
N GLU A 210 2.67 -6.12 18.80
CA GLU A 210 1.38 -5.46 18.57
C GLU A 210 0.74 -5.86 17.24
N ALA A 211 1.53 -6.37 16.30
CA ALA A 211 1.06 -6.81 14.99
C ALA A 211 0.43 -8.22 15.02
N LEU A 212 0.62 -8.98 16.10
CA LEU A 212 0.06 -10.31 16.32
C LEU A 212 -1.27 -10.26 17.07
#